data_805694d44b37e062db290ca70d35ef1d
#
_entry.id   805694d44b37e062db290ca70d35ef1d
#
_cell.length_a   1.000
_cell.length_b   1.000
_cell.length_c   1.000
_cell.angle_alpha   90.00
_cell.angle_beta   90.00
_cell.angle_gamma   90.00
#
_symmetry.space_group_name_H-M   'P 1'
#
loop_
_entity.id
_entity.type
_entity.pdbx_description
1 polymer ?
#
loop_
_entity_poly.entity_id
_entity_poly.type
_entity_poly.pdbx_seq_one_letter_code
_entity_poly.pdbx_strand_id
1 'polypeptide(L)'
;MWIARAFQGIVAEILAKAGLFLLGFLTVSLNVILIFELLNFVSKTIFHTDMRGIVWGSLLIIALIGTTGFAMRSARAIKVKTVEISVTNLTKESTILYLSDIHISHTSDLPFLKKIIAQLNALEGDFVVINGDFIDGKGFSEADLQLLNSINKDVYLTLGNHEAYAGNAYVKQLLKNTKIRLLEDEVLHAHGWELIGLADMTGFDTEENHELLDQKLATLLTNTTTLPKLLILHEPIGPQVAEQHGINLQLAGHTHYGQIFPFTLAVKIAFPYIKGLYRFGTNALFVSSGIWTWGPTMRLGSRSELVVLKLIPKG
;
A
#
# COMPACT_ATOMS: atom_id res chain seq x y z
N MET A 1 -5.33 -0.60 -18.53
CA MET A 1 -5.38 0.50 -17.57
C MET A 1 -5.33 1.88 -18.24
N TRP A 2 -4.36 2.20 -19.09
CA TRP A 2 -4.31 3.47 -19.87
C TRP A 2 -5.57 3.76 -20.69
N ILE A 3 -6.13 2.75 -21.35
CA ILE A 3 -7.34 2.90 -22.18
C ILE A 3 -8.57 3.28 -21.32
N ALA A 4 -8.71 2.74 -20.10
CA ALA A 4 -9.82 3.05 -19.21
C ALA A 4 -9.78 4.49 -18.66
N ARG A 5 -8.59 5.10 -18.58
CA ARG A 5 -8.43 6.52 -18.19
C ARG A 5 -8.85 7.51 -19.29
N ALA A 6 -8.87 7.05 -20.56
CA ALA A 6 -9.24 7.89 -21.71
C ALA A 6 -10.77 8.00 -21.92
N PHE A 7 -11.55 7.10 -21.35
CA PHE A 7 -13.00 7.08 -21.49
C PHE A 7 -13.68 7.38 -20.15
N GLN A 8 -14.60 8.35 -20.16
CA GLN A 8 -15.41 8.70 -18.99
C GLN A 8 -16.84 8.17 -19.17
N GLY A 9 -17.47 7.78 -18.06
CA GLY A 9 -18.85 7.33 -18.02
C GLY A 9 -19.03 5.89 -17.53
N ILE A 10 -20.26 5.54 -17.19
CA ILE A 10 -20.62 4.26 -16.56
C ILE A 10 -20.20 3.03 -17.37
N VAL A 11 -20.29 3.12 -18.69
CA VAL A 11 -19.92 2.02 -19.59
C VAL A 11 -18.41 1.77 -19.55
N ALA A 12 -17.60 2.84 -19.57
CA ALA A 12 -16.15 2.73 -19.48
C ALA A 12 -15.72 2.14 -18.12
N GLU A 13 -16.37 2.54 -17.04
CA GLU A 13 -16.14 1.98 -15.71
C GLU A 13 -16.48 0.49 -15.64
N ILE A 14 -17.62 0.07 -16.20
CA ILE A 14 -18.03 -1.34 -16.24
C ILE A 14 -17.01 -2.18 -17.05
N LEU A 15 -16.62 -1.70 -18.23
CA LEU A 15 -15.65 -2.38 -19.08
C LEU A 15 -14.27 -2.48 -18.39
N ALA A 16 -13.82 -1.39 -17.75
CA ALA A 16 -12.57 -1.40 -16.98
C ALA A 16 -12.61 -2.42 -15.84
N LYS A 17 -13.66 -2.44 -15.04
CA LYS A 17 -13.85 -3.41 -13.95
C LYS A 17 -13.93 -4.85 -14.45
N ALA A 18 -14.65 -5.09 -15.56
CA ALA A 18 -14.72 -6.41 -16.19
C ALA A 18 -13.35 -6.88 -16.70
N GLY A 19 -12.59 -5.99 -17.35
CA GLY A 19 -11.23 -6.29 -17.81
C GLY A 19 -10.27 -6.58 -16.66
N LEU A 20 -10.31 -5.78 -15.59
CA LEU A 20 -9.49 -6.02 -14.39
C LEU A 20 -9.90 -7.31 -13.68
N PHE A 21 -11.21 -7.60 -13.59
CA PHE A 21 -11.68 -8.88 -13.05
C PHE A 21 -11.14 -10.06 -13.89
N LEU A 22 -11.24 -9.97 -15.22
CA LEU A 22 -10.73 -11.03 -16.12
C LEU A 22 -9.22 -11.22 -15.94
N LEU A 23 -8.44 -10.15 -15.87
CA LEU A 23 -6.99 -10.22 -15.62
C LEU A 23 -6.69 -10.93 -14.30
N GLY A 24 -7.36 -10.55 -13.22
CA GLY A 24 -7.22 -11.20 -11.91
C GLY A 24 -7.65 -12.66 -11.93
N PHE A 25 -8.78 -12.96 -12.57
CA PHE A 25 -9.27 -14.32 -12.73
C PHE A 25 -8.28 -15.20 -13.51
N LEU A 26 -7.73 -14.72 -14.61
CA LEU A 26 -6.72 -15.45 -15.39
C LEU A 26 -5.46 -15.71 -14.56
N THR A 27 -5.00 -14.72 -13.77
CA THR A 27 -3.84 -14.89 -12.89
C THR A 27 -4.11 -15.94 -11.81
N VAL A 28 -5.27 -15.89 -11.16
CA VAL A 28 -5.66 -16.89 -10.14
C VAL A 28 -5.82 -18.27 -10.80
N SER A 29 -6.45 -18.33 -11.99
CA SER A 29 -6.66 -19.58 -12.73
C SER A 29 -5.34 -20.25 -13.10
N LEU A 30 -4.36 -19.48 -13.56
CA LEU A 30 -3.03 -20.02 -13.87
C LEU A 30 -2.42 -20.74 -12.65
N ASN A 31 -2.49 -20.16 -11.47
CA ASN A 31 -1.98 -20.79 -10.25
C ASN A 31 -2.71 -22.11 -9.95
N VAL A 32 -4.04 -22.12 -10.01
CA VAL A 32 -4.84 -23.31 -9.73
C VAL A 32 -4.56 -24.41 -10.75
N ILE A 33 -4.52 -24.08 -12.04
CA ILE A 33 -4.23 -25.03 -13.12
C ILE A 33 -2.83 -25.63 -12.96
N LEU A 34 -1.82 -24.79 -12.67
CA LEU A 34 -0.45 -25.28 -12.46
C LEU A 34 -0.36 -26.26 -11.28
N ILE A 35 -1.06 -25.99 -10.19
CA ILE A 35 -1.13 -26.92 -9.04
C ILE A 35 -1.78 -28.26 -9.48
N PHE A 36 -2.90 -28.20 -10.20
CA PHE A 36 -3.58 -29.40 -10.68
C PHE A 36 -2.72 -30.23 -11.65
N GLU A 37 -2.03 -29.58 -12.58
CA GLU A 37 -1.12 -30.27 -13.50
C GLU A 37 0.09 -30.86 -12.78
N LEU A 38 0.64 -30.15 -11.79
CA LEU A 38 1.72 -30.69 -10.96
C LEU A 38 1.27 -31.93 -10.17
N LEU A 39 0.10 -31.88 -9.55
CA LEU A 39 -0.47 -33.02 -8.83
C LEU A 39 -0.71 -34.21 -9.76
N ASN A 40 -1.23 -33.99 -10.97
CA ASN A 40 -1.42 -35.05 -11.97
C ASN A 40 -0.07 -35.61 -12.45
N PHE A 41 0.93 -34.78 -12.66
CA PHE A 41 2.30 -35.19 -13.02
C PHE A 41 2.90 -36.10 -11.92
N VAL A 42 2.81 -35.68 -10.66
CA VAL A 42 3.29 -36.48 -9.52
C VAL A 42 2.55 -37.81 -9.43
N SER A 43 1.20 -37.82 -9.60
CA SER A 43 0.40 -39.04 -9.60
C SER A 43 0.81 -40.00 -10.70
N LYS A 44 1.03 -39.52 -11.90
CA LYS A 44 1.52 -40.35 -13.01
C LYS A 44 2.90 -40.94 -12.78
N THR A 45 3.80 -40.13 -12.21
CA THR A 45 5.20 -40.56 -12.03
C THR A 45 5.37 -41.54 -10.87
N ILE A 46 4.67 -41.31 -9.75
CA ILE A 46 4.83 -42.13 -8.55
C ILE A 46 3.84 -43.29 -8.49
N PHE A 47 2.56 -43.03 -8.84
CA PHE A 47 1.48 -44.00 -8.69
C PHE A 47 1.04 -44.61 -10.03
N HIS A 48 1.65 -44.21 -11.16
CA HIS A 48 1.30 -44.64 -12.51
C HIS A 48 -0.18 -44.40 -12.86
N THR A 49 -0.82 -43.41 -12.22
CA THR A 49 -2.26 -43.14 -12.38
C THR A 49 -2.47 -41.74 -13.00
N ASP A 50 -3.21 -41.68 -14.12
CA ASP A 50 -3.69 -40.44 -14.70
C ASP A 50 -4.97 -40.01 -13.97
N MET A 51 -4.92 -38.83 -13.29
CA MET A 51 -6.06 -38.30 -12.54
C MET A 51 -7.09 -37.60 -13.45
N ARG A 52 -6.75 -37.33 -14.72
CA ARG A 52 -7.61 -36.59 -15.64
C ARG A 52 -8.92 -37.39 -15.92
N GLY A 53 -10.04 -36.68 -15.74
CA GLY A 53 -11.38 -37.21 -15.92
C GLY A 53 -12.43 -36.25 -15.39
N ILE A 54 -13.68 -36.65 -15.42
CA ILE A 54 -14.80 -35.77 -15.04
C ILE A 54 -14.72 -35.32 -13.60
N VAL A 55 -14.32 -36.16 -12.66
CA VAL A 55 -14.16 -35.84 -11.26
C VAL A 55 -13.04 -34.82 -11.09
N TRP A 56 -11.90 -35.00 -11.74
CA TRP A 56 -10.77 -34.09 -11.71
C TRP A 56 -11.11 -32.70 -12.28
N GLY A 57 -11.81 -32.71 -13.43
CA GLY A 57 -12.31 -31.45 -14.03
C GLY A 57 -13.31 -30.72 -13.13
N SER A 58 -14.20 -31.45 -12.46
CA SER A 58 -15.15 -30.87 -11.50
C SER A 58 -14.43 -30.26 -10.30
N LEU A 59 -13.44 -30.94 -9.75
CA LEU A 59 -12.60 -30.42 -8.65
C LEU A 59 -11.83 -29.16 -9.07
N LEU A 60 -11.30 -29.12 -10.29
CA LEU A 60 -10.63 -27.95 -10.86
C LEU A 60 -11.58 -26.75 -10.92
N ILE A 61 -12.80 -26.93 -11.42
CA ILE A 61 -13.80 -25.86 -11.51
C ILE A 61 -14.17 -25.36 -10.10
N ILE A 62 -14.40 -26.24 -9.15
CA ILE A 62 -14.69 -25.87 -7.76
C ILE A 62 -13.52 -25.08 -7.15
N ALA A 63 -12.28 -25.53 -7.39
CA ALA A 63 -11.09 -24.85 -6.91
C ALA A 63 -10.93 -23.46 -7.54
N LEU A 64 -11.20 -23.29 -8.83
CA LEU A 64 -11.17 -22.01 -9.53
C LEU A 64 -12.18 -21.02 -8.93
N ILE A 65 -13.43 -21.45 -8.76
CA ILE A 65 -14.49 -20.62 -8.18
C ILE A 65 -14.14 -20.26 -6.74
N GLY A 66 -13.75 -21.24 -5.94
CA GLY A 66 -13.43 -21.06 -4.52
C GLY A 66 -12.23 -20.13 -4.31
N THR A 67 -11.14 -20.34 -5.06
CA THR A 67 -9.92 -19.51 -4.95
C THR A 67 -10.17 -18.09 -5.44
N THR A 68 -10.94 -17.90 -6.52
CA THR A 68 -11.31 -16.57 -7.01
C THR A 68 -12.17 -15.82 -5.98
N GLY A 69 -13.20 -16.48 -5.43
CA GLY A 69 -14.03 -15.91 -4.38
C GLY A 69 -13.23 -15.55 -3.13
N PHE A 70 -12.29 -16.42 -2.72
CA PHE A 70 -11.38 -16.14 -1.62
C PHE A 70 -10.48 -14.95 -1.91
N ALA A 71 -9.90 -14.85 -3.11
CA ALA A 71 -9.03 -13.73 -3.51
C ALA A 71 -9.79 -12.39 -3.49
N MET A 72 -11.03 -12.36 -3.99
CA MET A 72 -11.90 -11.18 -3.94
C MET A 72 -12.27 -10.79 -2.49
N ARG A 73 -12.61 -11.78 -1.65
CA ARG A 73 -12.89 -11.55 -0.24
C ARG A 73 -11.65 -11.03 0.51
N SER A 74 -10.48 -11.61 0.23
CA SER A 74 -9.21 -11.22 0.84
C SER A 74 -8.84 -9.76 0.55
N ALA A 75 -9.13 -9.28 -0.67
CA ALA A 75 -8.94 -7.88 -1.04
C ALA A 75 -9.84 -6.92 -0.24
N ARG A 76 -11.08 -7.30 0.05
CA ARG A 76 -12.07 -6.45 0.75
C ARG A 76 -12.03 -6.56 2.27
N ALA A 77 -11.37 -7.60 2.80
CA ALA A 77 -11.26 -7.86 4.23
C ALA A 77 -10.02 -7.15 4.80
N ILE A 78 -10.19 -5.91 5.28
CA ILE A 78 -9.12 -5.16 5.93
C ILE A 78 -8.73 -5.88 7.22
N LYS A 79 -7.46 -6.24 7.34
CA LYS A 79 -6.89 -6.79 8.56
C LYS A 79 -6.21 -5.68 9.35
N VAL A 80 -6.66 -5.43 10.56
CA VAL A 80 -5.94 -4.57 11.50
C VAL A 80 -4.75 -5.36 12.05
N LYS A 81 -3.55 -4.81 11.91
CA LYS A 81 -2.30 -5.42 12.38
C LYS A 81 -1.61 -4.46 13.34
N THR A 82 -1.30 -4.91 14.54
CA THR A 82 -0.48 -4.14 15.47
C THR A 82 0.99 -4.55 15.31
N VAL A 83 1.87 -3.56 15.25
CA VAL A 83 3.32 -3.73 15.19
C VAL A 83 3.96 -2.81 16.23
N GLU A 84 4.79 -3.39 17.10
CA GLU A 84 5.55 -2.64 18.09
C GLU A 84 6.95 -2.35 17.56
N ILE A 85 7.40 -1.11 17.67
CA ILE A 85 8.70 -0.66 17.18
C ILE A 85 9.36 0.19 18.26
N SER A 86 10.54 -0.24 18.71
CA SER A 86 11.40 0.58 19.58
C SER A 86 12.09 1.65 18.76
N VAL A 87 11.95 2.92 19.16
CA VAL A 87 12.42 4.11 18.45
C VAL A 87 13.38 4.90 19.35
N THR A 88 14.55 5.22 18.81
CA THR A 88 15.52 6.10 19.48
C THR A 88 15.00 7.54 19.51
N ASN A 89 15.39 8.31 20.52
CA ASN A 89 14.95 9.70 20.75
C ASN A 89 13.46 9.88 21.05
N LEU A 90 12.67 8.83 21.07
CA LEU A 90 11.28 8.89 21.50
C LEU A 90 11.26 8.99 23.03
N THR A 91 10.58 10.01 23.58
CA THR A 91 10.53 10.28 25.02
C THR A 91 9.28 9.69 25.69
N LYS A 92 8.25 9.44 24.92
CA LYS A 92 6.99 8.86 25.38
C LYS A 92 6.41 7.97 24.27
N GLU A 93 5.64 6.94 24.63
CA GLU A 93 4.93 6.09 23.67
C GLU A 93 4.07 6.92 22.72
N SER A 94 4.02 6.48 21.47
CA SER A 94 3.18 7.07 20.42
C SER A 94 2.55 5.98 19.58
N THR A 95 1.32 6.19 19.14
CA THR A 95 0.59 5.23 18.30
C THR A 95 0.18 5.88 16.99
N ILE A 96 0.71 5.37 15.88
CA ILE A 96 0.38 5.83 14.53
C ILE A 96 -0.57 4.84 13.87
N LEU A 97 -1.69 5.33 13.34
CA LEU A 97 -2.53 4.56 12.43
C LEU A 97 -1.99 4.73 11.02
N TYR A 98 -1.40 3.69 10.49
CA TYR A 98 -0.69 3.72 9.23
C TYR A 98 -1.41 2.94 8.14
N LEU A 99 -1.57 3.57 6.98
CA LEU A 99 -2.10 2.98 5.77
C LEU A 99 -1.44 3.56 4.53
N SER A 100 -1.39 2.78 3.44
CA SER A 100 -0.89 3.17 2.13
C SER A 100 -1.74 2.52 1.03
N ASP A 101 -1.59 2.95 -0.19
CA ASP A 101 -2.14 2.27 -1.36
C ASP A 101 -3.66 2.09 -1.28
N ILE A 102 -4.40 3.18 -1.10
CA ILE A 102 -5.87 3.18 -1.04
C ILE A 102 -6.47 3.07 -2.44
N HIS A 103 -5.82 3.62 -3.48
CA HIS A 103 -6.16 3.50 -4.89
C HIS A 103 -7.65 3.70 -5.21
N ILE A 104 -8.29 4.73 -4.65
CA ILE A 104 -9.64 5.06 -5.10
C ILE A 104 -9.58 5.55 -6.55
N SER A 105 -10.27 4.84 -7.43
CA SER A 105 -10.24 5.07 -8.87
C SER A 105 -11.55 5.66 -9.39
N HIS A 106 -12.65 5.35 -8.72
CA HIS A 106 -14.01 5.73 -9.11
C HIS A 106 -14.86 6.07 -7.88
N THR A 107 -15.93 6.84 -8.07
CA THR A 107 -16.87 7.18 -6.99
C THR A 107 -17.53 5.94 -6.37
N SER A 108 -17.61 4.83 -7.10
CA SER A 108 -18.05 3.53 -6.58
C SER A 108 -17.10 2.91 -5.52
N ASP A 109 -15.91 3.46 -5.32
CA ASP A 109 -14.98 3.05 -4.28
C ASP A 109 -15.21 3.81 -2.95
N LEU A 110 -16.01 4.88 -2.96
CA LEU A 110 -16.33 5.66 -1.76
C LEU A 110 -16.95 4.84 -0.61
N PRO A 111 -17.78 3.81 -0.83
CA PRO A 111 -18.25 2.94 0.25
C PRO A 111 -17.09 2.20 0.96
N PHE A 112 -16.03 1.84 0.23
CA PHE A 112 -14.85 1.24 0.84
C PHE A 112 -14.04 2.27 1.63
N LEU A 113 -13.89 3.49 1.11
CA LEU A 113 -13.27 4.59 1.85
C LEU A 113 -14.03 4.92 3.13
N LYS A 114 -15.38 4.93 3.12
CA LYS A 114 -16.19 5.07 4.33
C LYS A 114 -15.91 3.97 5.36
N LYS A 115 -15.70 2.73 4.90
CA LYS A 115 -15.33 1.62 5.79
C LYS A 115 -13.95 1.82 6.41
N ILE A 116 -12.96 2.32 5.64
CA ILE A 116 -11.64 2.67 6.16
C ILE A 116 -11.76 3.74 7.25
N ILE A 117 -12.48 4.82 6.99
CA ILE A 117 -12.71 5.91 7.94
C ILE A 117 -13.36 5.42 9.23
N ALA A 118 -14.38 4.57 9.12
CA ALA A 118 -15.03 3.98 10.29
C ALA A 118 -14.05 3.16 11.14
N GLN A 119 -13.15 2.40 10.51
CA GLN A 119 -12.11 1.65 11.22
C GLN A 119 -11.08 2.58 11.87
N LEU A 120 -10.62 3.64 11.17
CA LEU A 120 -9.71 4.63 11.73
C LEU A 120 -10.29 5.31 12.97
N ASN A 121 -11.59 5.63 12.94
CA ASN A 121 -12.28 6.27 14.06
C ASN A 121 -12.51 5.33 15.26
N ALA A 122 -12.60 4.02 15.01
CA ALA A 122 -12.76 3.01 16.05
C ALA A 122 -11.45 2.59 16.73
N LEU A 123 -10.30 2.88 16.12
CA LEU A 123 -8.99 2.53 16.65
C LEU A 123 -8.40 3.68 17.47
N GLU A 124 -7.68 3.33 18.54
CA GLU A 124 -6.87 4.28 19.29
C GLU A 124 -5.58 4.59 18.53
N GLY A 125 -5.18 5.86 18.55
CA GLY A 125 -3.97 6.36 17.90
C GLY A 125 -3.88 7.86 18.01
N ASP A 126 -2.65 8.39 18.01
CA ASP A 126 -2.38 9.82 18.15
C ASP A 126 -2.68 10.57 16.85
N PHE A 127 -2.32 9.97 15.71
CA PHE A 127 -2.56 10.53 14.38
C PHE A 127 -2.58 9.43 13.31
N VAL A 128 -2.96 9.82 12.10
CA VAL A 128 -3.05 8.95 10.92
C VAL A 128 -2.00 9.35 9.90
N VAL A 129 -1.32 8.37 9.31
CA VAL A 129 -0.46 8.56 8.14
C VAL A 129 -1.05 7.78 6.96
N ILE A 130 -1.31 8.48 5.86
CA ILE A 130 -1.65 7.93 4.55
C ILE A 130 -0.43 8.11 3.64
N ASN A 131 0.22 7.02 3.30
CA ASN A 131 1.50 7.09 2.59
C ASN A 131 1.35 6.72 1.12
N GLY A 132 0.96 7.70 0.31
CA GLY A 132 0.90 7.61 -1.13
C GLY A 132 -0.18 6.70 -1.71
N ASP A 133 -0.38 6.83 -3.00
CA ASP A 133 -1.31 6.06 -3.81
C ASP A 133 -2.74 6.05 -3.21
N PHE A 134 -3.20 7.25 -2.83
CA PHE A 134 -4.54 7.45 -2.32
C PHE A 134 -5.56 7.55 -3.46
N ILE A 135 -5.25 8.35 -4.49
CA ILE A 135 -6.12 8.60 -5.65
C ILE A 135 -5.47 8.05 -6.93
N ASP A 136 -6.13 7.10 -7.59
CA ASP A 136 -5.65 6.47 -8.83
C ASP A 136 -6.52 6.84 -10.05
N GLY A 137 -7.51 7.67 -9.92
CA GLY A 137 -8.46 7.99 -10.98
C GLY A 137 -8.87 9.45 -11.05
N LYS A 138 -9.57 9.77 -12.14
CA LYS A 138 -10.26 11.05 -12.34
C LYS A 138 -11.76 10.85 -12.17
N GLY A 139 -12.49 11.94 -11.96
CA GLY A 139 -13.96 11.90 -11.84
C GLY A 139 -14.47 12.07 -10.42
N PHE A 140 -13.58 12.34 -9.45
CA PHE A 140 -13.96 12.82 -8.13
C PHE A 140 -14.17 14.34 -8.13
N SER A 141 -15.11 14.80 -7.33
CA SER A 141 -15.27 16.18 -6.96
C SER A 141 -14.73 16.44 -5.55
N GLU A 142 -14.51 17.71 -5.18
CA GLU A 142 -14.16 18.07 -3.82
C GLU A 142 -15.21 17.59 -2.81
N ALA A 143 -16.51 17.60 -3.21
CA ALA A 143 -17.61 17.12 -2.37
C ALA A 143 -17.49 15.63 -2.03
N ASP A 144 -16.99 14.81 -2.95
CA ASP A 144 -16.80 13.38 -2.73
C ASP A 144 -15.78 13.09 -1.62
N LEU A 145 -14.78 13.95 -1.46
CA LEU A 145 -13.72 13.78 -0.47
C LEU A 145 -13.99 14.50 0.87
N GLN A 146 -15.09 15.26 1.00
CA GLN A 146 -15.49 15.87 2.27
C GLN A 146 -15.70 14.83 3.39
N LEU A 147 -15.99 13.58 3.03
CA LEU A 147 -16.09 12.49 3.99
C LEU A 147 -14.79 12.28 4.80
N LEU A 148 -13.62 12.69 4.29
CA LEU A 148 -12.35 12.62 5.00
C LEU A 148 -12.34 13.53 6.25
N ASN A 149 -13.15 14.58 6.28
CA ASN A 149 -13.30 15.46 7.43
C ASN A 149 -13.95 14.77 8.64
N SER A 150 -14.56 13.61 8.45
CA SER A 150 -15.12 12.79 9.54
C SER A 150 -14.10 11.90 10.27
N ILE A 151 -12.85 11.85 9.81
CA ILE A 151 -11.78 11.19 10.59
C ILE A 151 -11.55 12.04 11.84
N ASN A 152 -11.56 11.46 13.02
CA ASN A 152 -11.47 12.17 14.30
C ASN A 152 -10.04 12.43 14.80
N LYS A 153 -9.05 12.23 13.95
CA LYS A 153 -7.62 12.41 14.23
C LYS A 153 -6.98 13.33 13.17
N ASP A 154 -5.81 13.88 13.48
CA ASP A 154 -4.98 14.54 12.48
C ASP A 154 -4.52 13.54 11.43
N VAL A 155 -4.53 13.94 10.16
CA VAL A 155 -4.19 13.08 9.03
C VAL A 155 -3.08 13.73 8.21
N TYR A 156 -1.98 13.03 8.06
CA TYR A 156 -0.85 13.40 7.22
C TYR A 156 -0.81 12.50 6.00
N LEU A 157 -0.70 13.10 4.83
CA LEU A 157 -0.68 12.38 3.54
C LEU A 157 0.55 12.78 2.75
N THR A 158 1.24 11.83 2.16
CA THR A 158 2.23 12.05 1.09
C THR A 158 1.68 11.55 -0.24
N LEU A 159 2.21 12.05 -1.34
CA LEU A 159 1.85 11.59 -2.67
C LEU A 159 2.70 10.37 -3.05
N GLY A 160 2.08 9.41 -3.75
CA GLY A 160 2.75 8.32 -4.43
C GLY A 160 2.75 8.52 -5.95
N ASN A 161 3.26 7.55 -6.69
CA ASN A 161 3.35 7.64 -8.15
C ASN A 161 1.97 7.66 -8.84
N HIS A 162 0.92 7.15 -8.23
CA HIS A 162 -0.42 7.17 -8.81
C HIS A 162 -1.06 8.56 -8.77
N GLU A 163 -0.75 9.39 -7.80
CA GLU A 163 -1.17 10.79 -7.81
C GLU A 163 -0.55 11.55 -8.99
N ALA A 164 0.70 11.26 -9.34
CA ALA A 164 1.32 11.85 -10.53
C ALA A 164 0.59 11.41 -11.82
N TYR A 165 0.15 10.15 -11.91
CA TYR A 165 -0.63 9.66 -13.05
C TYR A 165 -2.04 10.25 -13.11
N ALA A 166 -2.68 10.51 -11.98
CA ALA A 166 -3.97 11.22 -11.90
C ALA A 166 -3.81 12.72 -12.18
N GLY A 167 -2.64 13.27 -11.85
CA GLY A 167 -2.26 14.67 -11.93
C GLY A 167 -2.21 15.31 -10.54
N ASN A 168 -1.00 15.60 -10.04
CA ASN A 168 -0.79 16.15 -8.69
C ASN A 168 -1.63 17.41 -8.41
N ALA A 169 -1.76 18.32 -9.40
CA ALA A 169 -2.57 19.53 -9.25
C ALA A 169 -4.06 19.21 -9.04
N TYR A 170 -4.59 18.21 -9.74
CA TYR A 170 -5.97 17.74 -9.55
C TYR A 170 -6.17 17.14 -8.17
N VAL A 171 -5.25 16.28 -7.70
CA VAL A 171 -5.33 15.67 -6.37
C VAL A 171 -5.27 16.74 -5.29
N LYS A 172 -4.34 17.69 -5.39
CA LYS A 172 -4.22 18.82 -4.44
C LYS A 172 -5.51 19.65 -4.41
N GLN A 173 -6.14 19.89 -5.55
CA GLN A 173 -7.43 20.60 -5.61
C GLN A 173 -8.54 19.82 -4.90
N LEU A 174 -8.62 18.50 -5.08
CA LEU A 174 -9.59 17.66 -4.40
C LEU A 174 -9.43 17.67 -2.88
N LEU A 175 -8.19 17.74 -2.39
CA LEU A 175 -7.88 17.71 -0.96
C LEU A 175 -7.97 19.10 -0.29
N LYS A 176 -8.04 20.19 -1.07
CA LYS A 176 -7.94 21.57 -0.58
C LYS A 176 -8.91 21.91 0.55
N ASN A 177 -10.14 21.38 0.48
CA ASN A 177 -11.20 21.66 1.46
C ASN A 177 -11.39 20.49 2.45
N THR A 178 -10.40 19.60 2.55
CA THR A 178 -10.34 18.56 3.55
C THR A 178 -9.40 18.96 4.68
N LYS A 179 -9.49 18.28 5.81
CA LYS A 179 -8.54 18.47 6.92
C LYS A 179 -7.23 17.70 6.77
N ILE A 180 -7.04 17.02 5.62
CA ILE A 180 -5.80 16.30 5.33
C ILE A 180 -4.65 17.29 5.20
N ARG A 181 -3.60 17.09 5.98
CA ARG A 181 -2.35 17.81 5.83
C ARG A 181 -1.46 17.06 4.83
N LEU A 182 -1.38 17.57 3.61
CA LEU A 182 -0.45 17.07 2.60
C LEU A 182 0.97 17.48 2.96
N LEU A 183 1.89 16.54 2.98
CA LEU A 183 3.32 16.75 3.15
C LEU A 183 4.02 16.47 1.82
N GLU A 184 4.73 17.45 1.30
CA GLU A 184 5.41 17.38 0.00
C GLU A 184 6.75 18.09 0.06
N ASP A 185 7.83 17.35 0.19
CA ASP A 185 9.19 17.83 0.36
C ASP A 185 9.28 18.87 1.50
N GLU A 186 8.70 18.54 2.63
CA GLU A 186 8.65 19.44 3.80
C GLU A 186 8.85 18.69 5.12
N VAL A 187 9.21 19.44 6.13
CA VAL A 187 9.31 18.99 7.52
C VAL A 187 8.24 19.67 8.36
N LEU A 188 7.52 18.91 9.16
CA LEU A 188 6.49 19.38 10.07
C LEU A 188 6.73 18.84 11.49
N HIS A 189 6.75 19.71 12.48
CA HIS A 189 6.81 19.31 13.89
C HIS A 189 5.40 19.10 14.43
N ALA A 190 5.02 17.86 14.72
CA ALA A 190 3.70 17.51 15.26
C ALA A 190 3.77 16.25 16.13
N HIS A 191 2.92 16.17 17.14
CA HIS A 191 2.79 15.00 18.04
C HIS A 191 4.11 14.56 18.70
N GLY A 192 5.08 15.44 18.86
CA GLY A 192 6.42 15.13 19.40
C GLY A 192 7.34 14.45 18.38
N TRP A 193 7.02 14.54 17.11
CA TRP A 193 7.81 14.02 15.98
C TRP A 193 8.25 15.15 15.05
N GLU A 194 9.34 14.93 14.37
CA GLU A 194 9.73 15.63 13.16
C GLU A 194 9.28 14.78 11.98
N LEU A 195 8.11 15.12 11.39
CA LEU A 195 7.50 14.44 10.26
C LEU A 195 8.13 14.96 8.98
N ILE A 196 8.79 14.11 8.23
CA ILE A 196 9.41 14.43 6.95
C ILE A 196 8.59 13.73 5.86
N GLY A 197 7.81 14.50 5.08
CA GLY A 197 7.06 13.98 3.95
C GLY A 197 7.78 14.30 2.66
N LEU A 198 8.12 13.26 1.90
CA LEU A 198 8.70 13.43 0.57
C LEU A 198 7.64 13.17 -0.51
N ALA A 199 7.71 13.96 -1.57
CA ALA A 199 7.01 13.65 -2.80
C ALA A 199 7.54 12.35 -3.42
N ASP A 200 6.71 11.71 -4.23
CA ASP A 200 7.08 10.51 -4.99
C ASP A 200 8.43 10.67 -5.69
N MET A 201 9.29 9.69 -5.52
CA MET A 201 10.62 9.65 -6.12
C MET A 201 10.67 8.77 -7.37
N THR A 202 9.58 8.18 -7.74
CA THR A 202 9.34 7.32 -8.89
C THR A 202 10.47 6.35 -9.21
N GLY A 203 10.37 5.10 -8.79
CA GLY A 203 11.32 4.10 -9.25
C GLY A 203 11.69 3.02 -8.25
N PHE A 204 12.84 2.41 -8.54
CA PHE A 204 13.39 1.31 -7.77
C PHE A 204 14.43 1.81 -6.77
N ASP A 205 14.84 0.95 -5.87
CA ASP A 205 15.93 1.20 -4.92
C ASP A 205 17.29 1.17 -5.67
N THR A 206 17.64 2.29 -6.31
CA THR A 206 18.84 2.49 -7.15
C THR A 206 19.76 3.53 -6.55
N GLU A 207 21.03 3.54 -6.95
CA GLU A 207 22.01 4.54 -6.54
C GLU A 207 21.54 5.97 -6.87
N GLU A 208 20.93 6.20 -8.04
CA GLU A 208 20.41 7.50 -8.43
C GLU A 208 19.33 8.00 -7.46
N ASN A 209 18.44 7.10 -7.04
CA ASN A 209 17.39 7.41 -6.06
C ASN A 209 17.98 7.57 -4.65
N HIS A 210 19.06 6.87 -4.31
CA HIS A 210 19.78 7.11 -3.05
C HIS A 210 20.42 8.50 -3.01
N GLU A 211 21.09 8.92 -4.10
CA GLU A 211 21.66 10.26 -4.22
C GLU A 211 20.58 11.35 -4.14
N LEU A 212 19.45 11.15 -4.82
CA LEU A 212 18.31 12.09 -4.75
C LEU A 212 17.73 12.18 -3.34
N LEU A 213 17.57 11.05 -2.66
CA LEU A 213 17.11 11.00 -1.27
C LEU A 213 18.07 11.73 -0.33
N ASP A 214 19.38 11.49 -0.50
CA ASP A 214 20.43 12.17 0.28
C ASP A 214 20.34 13.69 0.12
N GLN A 215 20.25 14.18 -1.12
CA GLN A 215 20.14 15.61 -1.42
C GLN A 215 18.87 16.24 -0.83
N LYS A 216 17.71 15.56 -0.94
CA LYS A 216 16.45 16.01 -0.38
C LYS A 216 16.54 16.09 1.16
N LEU A 217 17.04 15.04 1.81
CA LEU A 217 17.16 15.02 3.27
C LEU A 217 18.17 16.04 3.77
N ALA A 218 19.32 16.20 3.09
CA ALA A 218 20.31 17.24 3.43
C ALA A 218 19.73 18.66 3.34
N THR A 219 18.86 18.91 2.35
CA THR A 219 18.21 20.21 2.17
C THR A 219 17.16 20.48 3.24
N LEU A 220 16.36 19.47 3.59
CA LEU A 220 15.23 19.60 4.52
C LEU A 220 15.68 19.61 5.98
N LEU A 221 16.70 18.84 6.34
CA LEU A 221 17.15 18.65 7.72
C LEU A 221 18.30 19.59 8.10
N THR A 222 18.18 20.86 7.75
CA THR A 222 19.18 21.89 8.06
C THR A 222 19.24 22.29 9.53
N ASN A 223 18.14 22.10 10.26
CA ASN A 223 18.04 22.41 11.68
C ASN A 223 18.14 21.12 12.51
N THR A 224 19.01 21.10 13.50
CA THR A 224 19.10 19.98 14.44
C THR A 224 17.99 20.05 15.48
N THR A 225 17.21 18.98 15.59
CA THR A 225 16.23 18.78 16.66
C THR A 225 16.57 17.52 17.46
N THR A 226 16.07 17.44 18.68
CA THR A 226 16.17 16.23 19.52
C THR A 226 14.96 15.31 19.33
N LEU A 227 13.97 15.75 18.55
CA LEU A 227 12.77 14.96 18.28
C LEU A 227 13.11 13.72 17.44
N PRO A 228 12.38 12.62 17.63
CA PRO A 228 12.46 11.49 16.73
C PRO A 228 11.97 11.88 15.32
N LYS A 229 12.68 11.41 14.30
CA LYS A 229 12.40 11.71 12.90
C LYS A 229 11.62 10.58 12.24
N LEU A 230 10.46 10.91 11.66
CA LEU A 230 9.61 10.02 10.88
C LEU A 230 9.66 10.41 9.41
N LEU A 231 10.30 9.60 8.58
CA LEU A 231 10.27 9.75 7.13
C LEU A 231 9.05 9.03 6.54
N ILE A 232 8.24 9.75 5.79
CA ILE A 232 7.08 9.24 5.05
C ILE A 232 7.42 9.37 3.57
N LEU A 233 7.80 8.24 2.96
CA LEU A 233 8.18 8.11 1.56
C LEU A 233 7.44 6.90 0.99
N HIS A 234 6.75 7.08 -0.14
CA HIS A 234 5.87 6.04 -0.66
C HIS A 234 6.64 4.77 -1.06
N GLU A 235 7.73 4.91 -1.79
CA GLU A 235 8.59 3.81 -2.18
C GLU A 235 9.56 3.41 -1.04
N PRO A 236 9.86 2.10 -0.90
CA PRO A 236 10.81 1.60 0.08
C PRO A 236 12.27 1.76 -0.40
N ILE A 237 12.74 3.01 -0.50
CA ILE A 237 14.05 3.39 -1.06
C ILE A 237 14.99 3.86 0.05
N GLY A 238 16.26 3.52 -0.08
CA GLY A 238 17.40 4.09 0.63
C GLY A 238 17.32 4.11 2.16
N PRO A 239 16.93 3.03 2.86
CA PRO A 239 16.85 3.07 4.32
C PRO A 239 18.20 3.29 5.02
N GLN A 240 19.30 2.98 4.35
CA GLN A 240 20.66 3.29 4.83
C GLN A 240 20.96 4.79 4.72
N VAL A 241 20.51 5.44 3.65
CA VAL A 241 20.61 6.89 3.48
C VAL A 241 19.78 7.59 4.55
N ALA A 242 18.56 7.13 4.77
CA ALA A 242 17.70 7.62 5.83
C ALA A 242 18.37 7.52 7.22
N GLU A 243 19.06 6.41 7.50
CA GLU A 243 19.81 6.22 8.74
C GLU A 243 20.94 7.25 8.91
N GLN A 244 21.71 7.52 7.84
CA GLN A 244 22.78 8.51 7.85
C GLN A 244 22.29 9.93 8.18
N HIS A 245 21.06 10.27 7.81
CA HIS A 245 20.39 11.54 8.17
C HIS A 245 19.69 11.52 9.54
N GLY A 246 19.88 10.44 10.31
CA GLY A 246 19.31 10.28 11.65
C GLY A 246 17.80 10.06 11.67
N ILE A 247 17.23 9.53 10.59
CA ILE A 247 15.83 9.05 10.56
C ILE A 247 15.71 7.88 11.54
N ASN A 248 14.65 7.90 12.35
CA ASN A 248 14.42 6.86 13.35
C ASN A 248 13.39 5.83 12.86
N LEU A 249 12.43 6.27 12.04
CA LEU A 249 11.41 5.43 11.43
C LEU A 249 11.13 5.91 10.00
N GLN A 250 11.18 5.02 9.05
CA GLN A 250 10.74 5.23 7.67
C GLN A 250 9.50 4.37 7.40
N LEU A 251 8.47 4.98 6.82
CA LEU A 251 7.25 4.29 6.39
C LEU A 251 7.20 4.25 4.87
N ALA A 252 6.87 3.06 4.32
CA ALA A 252 6.72 2.85 2.88
C ALA A 252 5.55 1.91 2.55
N GLY A 253 5.03 2.01 1.33
CA GLY A 253 4.00 1.17 0.73
C GLY A 253 4.41 0.61 -0.62
N HIS A 254 3.69 0.99 -1.69
CA HIS A 254 4.01 0.79 -3.10
C HIS A 254 4.03 -0.67 -3.60
N THR A 255 4.64 -1.58 -2.88
CA THR A 255 4.93 -2.95 -3.33
C THR A 255 3.73 -3.88 -3.37
N HIS A 256 2.63 -3.54 -2.67
CA HIS A 256 1.46 -4.40 -2.45
C HIS A 256 1.79 -5.83 -1.99
N TYR A 257 3.06 -6.12 -1.66
CA TYR A 257 3.56 -7.48 -1.48
C TYR A 257 3.26 -8.37 -2.70
N GLY A 258 3.29 -7.78 -3.92
CA GLY A 258 2.97 -8.47 -5.16
C GLY A 258 1.50 -8.85 -5.34
N GLN A 259 0.62 -8.46 -4.40
CA GLN A 259 -0.85 -8.56 -4.42
C GLN A 259 -1.42 -9.97 -4.71
N ILE A 260 -1.09 -10.59 -5.86
CA ILE A 260 -1.54 -11.93 -6.28
C ILE A 260 -0.30 -12.77 -6.60
N PHE A 261 -0.12 -13.90 -5.88
CA PHE A 261 0.93 -14.86 -6.23
C PHE A 261 0.76 -15.32 -7.69
N PRO A 262 1.82 -15.47 -8.53
CA PRO A 262 3.24 -15.42 -8.14
C PRO A 262 3.92 -14.05 -8.29
N PHE A 263 3.18 -12.95 -8.48
CA PHE A 263 3.79 -11.62 -8.59
C PHE A 263 4.62 -11.22 -7.37
N THR A 264 4.36 -11.80 -6.20
CA THR A 264 5.24 -11.67 -5.03
C THR A 264 6.69 -12.00 -5.34
N LEU A 265 6.94 -12.98 -6.23
CA LEU A 265 8.31 -13.37 -6.62
C LEU A 265 8.95 -12.29 -7.51
N ALA A 266 8.19 -11.74 -8.47
CA ALA A 266 8.67 -10.67 -9.33
C ALA A 266 8.96 -9.38 -8.51
N VAL A 267 8.09 -9.04 -7.56
CA VAL A 267 8.29 -7.88 -6.67
C VAL A 267 9.52 -8.06 -5.78
N LYS A 268 9.81 -9.29 -5.32
CA LYS A 268 11.05 -9.60 -4.57
C LYS A 268 12.33 -9.43 -5.38
N ILE A 269 12.25 -9.58 -6.69
CA ILE A 269 13.40 -9.34 -7.58
C ILE A 269 13.57 -7.83 -7.79
N ALA A 270 12.47 -7.08 -7.88
CA ALA A 270 12.47 -5.65 -8.18
C ALA A 270 12.78 -4.77 -6.94
N PHE A 271 12.34 -5.20 -5.75
CA PHE A 271 12.48 -4.45 -4.51
C PHE A 271 13.11 -5.32 -3.41
N PRO A 272 14.16 -4.85 -2.75
CA PRO A 272 14.77 -5.57 -1.63
C PRO A 272 13.86 -5.60 -0.38
N TYR A 273 13.00 -4.59 -0.21
CA TYR A 273 12.11 -4.43 0.93
C TYR A 273 10.65 -4.42 0.48
N ILE A 274 9.92 -5.50 0.71
CA ILE A 274 8.59 -5.66 0.12
C ILE A 274 7.44 -5.74 1.13
N LYS A 275 7.73 -6.00 2.41
CA LYS A 275 6.71 -6.07 3.47
C LYS A 275 7.31 -6.28 4.85
N GLY A 276 6.77 -5.56 5.83
CA GLY A 276 7.10 -5.75 7.24
C GLY A 276 8.19 -4.82 7.73
N LEU A 277 8.81 -5.18 8.84
CA LEU A 277 9.78 -4.37 9.55
C LEU A 277 11.20 -4.81 9.20
N TYR A 278 12.03 -3.86 8.80
CA TYR A 278 13.47 -4.01 8.59
C TYR A 278 14.21 -3.03 9.51
N ARG A 279 15.47 -3.35 9.85
CA ARG A 279 16.27 -2.52 10.75
C ARG A 279 17.63 -2.18 10.13
N PHE A 280 18.01 -0.90 10.26
CA PHE A 280 19.25 -0.34 9.73
C PHE A 280 19.84 0.56 10.82
N GLY A 281 20.78 0.04 11.61
CA GLY A 281 21.35 0.78 12.73
C GLY A 281 20.31 1.32 13.68
N THR A 282 20.11 2.64 13.68
CA THR A 282 19.11 3.34 14.48
C THR A 282 17.76 3.51 13.76
N ASN A 283 17.74 3.36 12.44
CA ASN A 283 16.54 3.45 11.61
C ASN A 283 15.76 2.14 11.58
N ALA A 284 14.45 2.25 11.50
CA ALA A 284 13.54 1.15 11.18
C ALA A 284 12.73 1.52 9.92
N LEU A 285 12.76 0.65 8.90
CA LEU A 285 11.88 0.75 7.74
C LEU A 285 10.68 -0.18 7.93
N PHE A 286 9.48 0.34 7.86
CA PHE A 286 8.26 -0.46 7.81
C PHE A 286 7.60 -0.33 6.43
N VAL A 287 7.40 -1.47 5.75
CA VAL A 287 6.73 -1.54 4.43
C VAL A 287 5.36 -2.18 4.58
N SER A 288 4.31 -1.46 4.21
CA SER A 288 2.93 -1.97 4.18
C SER A 288 2.66 -2.77 2.91
N SER A 289 1.73 -3.73 3.01
CA SER A 289 1.19 -4.42 1.83
C SER A 289 -0.01 -3.69 1.19
N GLY A 290 -0.31 -2.49 1.67
CA GLY A 290 -1.41 -1.66 1.17
C GLY A 290 -2.78 -2.07 1.72
N ILE A 291 -3.71 -1.09 1.78
CA ILE A 291 -5.05 -1.31 2.32
C ILE A 291 -6.06 -1.73 1.25
N TRP A 292 -5.78 -1.42 -0.03
CA TRP A 292 -6.61 -1.79 -1.16
C TRP A 292 -5.79 -2.50 -2.25
N THR A 293 -6.26 -2.49 -3.47
CA THR A 293 -5.63 -3.19 -4.59
C THR A 293 -5.32 -2.24 -5.73
N TRP A 294 -4.20 -2.46 -6.36
CA TRP A 294 -3.88 -1.90 -7.66
C TRP A 294 -4.37 -2.85 -8.76
N GLY A 295 -5.17 -2.34 -9.69
CA GLY A 295 -5.72 -3.15 -10.78
C GLY A 295 -6.80 -4.13 -10.34
N PRO A 296 -6.61 -5.46 -10.46
CA PRO A 296 -7.61 -6.46 -10.09
C PRO A 296 -7.98 -6.39 -8.61
N THR A 297 -9.29 -6.35 -8.29
CA THR A 297 -9.76 -6.35 -6.90
C THR A 297 -9.70 -7.76 -6.30
N MET A 298 -8.48 -8.31 -6.24
CA MET A 298 -8.16 -9.64 -5.74
C MET A 298 -6.82 -9.64 -5.02
N ARG A 299 -6.72 -10.41 -3.92
CA ARG A 299 -5.47 -10.68 -3.22
C ARG A 299 -5.32 -12.16 -2.93
N LEU A 300 -4.20 -12.73 -3.38
CA LEU A 300 -3.85 -14.12 -3.14
C LEU A 300 -2.38 -14.19 -2.70
N GLY A 301 -2.13 -14.67 -1.48
CA GLY A 301 -0.78 -14.62 -0.87
C GLY A 301 -0.47 -13.30 -0.15
N SER A 302 -1.29 -12.26 -0.33
CA SER A 302 -1.25 -10.98 0.41
C SER A 302 -2.62 -10.67 1.02
N ARG A 303 -2.70 -9.60 1.84
CA ARG A 303 -3.96 -9.13 2.44
C ARG A 303 -3.97 -7.63 2.52
N SER A 304 -5.17 -7.05 2.44
CA SER A 304 -5.39 -5.64 2.79
C SER A 304 -5.14 -5.43 4.26
N GLU A 305 -4.33 -4.42 4.62
CA GLU A 305 -3.99 -4.15 6.02
C GLU A 305 -4.10 -2.68 6.38
N LEU A 306 -4.57 -2.43 7.61
CA LEU A 306 -4.44 -1.19 8.35
C LEU A 306 -3.50 -1.49 9.52
N VAL A 307 -2.46 -0.68 9.68
CA VAL A 307 -1.41 -0.97 10.66
C VAL A 307 -1.51 -0.01 11.83
N VAL A 308 -1.53 -0.56 13.04
CA VAL A 308 -1.39 0.18 14.30
C VAL A 308 0.08 0.06 14.71
N LEU A 309 0.85 1.11 14.49
CA LEU A 309 2.25 1.16 14.90
C LEU A 309 2.32 1.66 16.34
N LYS A 310 2.66 0.78 17.27
CA LYS A 310 2.96 1.12 18.67
C LYS A 310 4.44 1.41 18.79
N LEU A 311 4.76 2.66 19.00
CA LEU A 311 6.13 3.16 19.06
C LEU A 311 6.51 3.37 20.51
N ILE A 312 7.54 2.67 20.95
CA ILE A 312 8.03 2.68 22.33
C ILE A 312 9.44 3.26 22.38
N PRO A 313 9.77 4.03 23.45
CA PRO A 313 11.13 4.50 23.65
C PRO A 313 12.13 3.35 23.63
N LYS A 314 13.23 3.52 22.91
CA LYS A 314 14.34 2.57 22.99
C LYS A 314 15.17 2.96 24.20
N GLY A 315 15.16 2.09 25.23
CA GLY A 315 16.02 2.25 26.40
C GLY A 315 17.52 2.23 26.07
#